data_a7a87193c6661166dabbaf1f90b67d52
#
_entry.id   a7a87193c6661166dabbaf1f90b67d52
#
_cell.length_a   1.000
_cell.length_b   1.000
_cell.length_c   1.000
_cell.angle_alpha   90.00
_cell.angle_beta   90.00
_cell.angle_gamma   90.00
#
_symmetry.space_group_name_H-M   'P 1'
#
loop_
_entity.id
_entity.type
_entity.pdbx_description
1 polymer ?
#
loop_
_entity_poly.entity_id
_entity_poly.type
_entity_poly.pdbx_seq_one_letter_code
_entity_poly.pdbx_strand_id
1 'polypeptide(L)'
;MLAISFLLLAVACSSSDDTAGTEKKQAMLTVYVYSPEHPFLIRSDVGNVNASFDESKITRLQIWIFENGTGNKVAYLDTQETSLLSVGEGAVYQIPVSDEFARNKPDVDVFVMANIPSDGFGNTLDATSTREEVRTADIPEGHFGLSSPTKVVPDEGLPMTGALTAQPVVGDAPVLRIGTLTNIATVQLVRAVSKVRFVFANTKSTTGDSAPPLYIKEITMDANKIPQEEYLIPPRTAPTLAYYTAEKALFSAANETEYVTAAETENPTLFIFGGQEAQEYEDLLDEHINKGELTQIGPYYLKESDRQLSGKIRYQIDSNSKEPMAFRMEHEGDFRRNHTWIVYAYYVGGNYLQLSAIYVKDWNTTNTKNHDVYNW
;
A
#
# COMPACT_ATOMS: atom_id res chain seq x y z
N MET A 1 5.26 10.88 -29.90
CA MET A 1 6.26 11.93 -29.65
C MET A 1 5.53 13.11 -29.05
N LEU A 2 5.43 13.18 -27.74
CA LEU A 2 4.89 14.35 -27.04
C LEU A 2 6.06 15.03 -26.33
N ALA A 3 6.28 16.29 -26.67
CA ALA A 3 7.32 17.12 -26.11
C ALA A 3 6.89 17.59 -24.72
N ILE A 4 7.63 17.23 -23.71
CA ILE A 4 7.47 17.73 -22.34
C ILE A 4 8.03 19.16 -22.34
N SER A 5 7.12 20.14 -22.23
CA SER A 5 7.48 21.55 -22.07
C SER A 5 7.89 21.79 -20.61
N PHE A 6 9.18 21.88 -20.37
CA PHE A 6 9.73 22.44 -19.14
C PHE A 6 9.41 23.93 -19.09
N LEU A 7 8.52 24.33 -18.22
CA LEU A 7 8.27 25.75 -17.94
C LEU A 7 9.37 26.25 -17.00
N LEU A 8 10.46 26.78 -17.59
CA LEU A 8 11.47 27.54 -16.89
C LEU A 8 10.87 28.91 -16.54
N LEU A 9 10.50 29.13 -15.31
CA LEU A 9 10.23 30.46 -14.77
C LEU A 9 11.57 31.22 -14.70
N ALA A 10 11.85 31.97 -15.74
CA ALA A 10 12.92 32.96 -15.72
C ALA A 10 12.46 34.14 -14.88
N VAL A 11 12.96 34.27 -13.68
CA VAL A 11 12.84 35.50 -12.89
C VAL A 11 13.79 36.52 -13.53
N ALA A 12 13.21 37.52 -14.19
CA ALA A 12 13.92 38.66 -14.73
C ALA A 12 14.50 39.49 -13.58
N CYS A 13 15.82 39.58 -13.50
CA CYS A 13 16.50 40.57 -12.66
C CYS A 13 16.27 41.94 -13.26
N SER A 14 15.45 42.81 -12.61
CA SER A 14 15.53 44.25 -12.80
C SER A 14 16.51 44.82 -11.78
N SER A 15 17.61 45.36 -12.27
CA SER A 15 18.56 46.16 -11.51
C SER A 15 17.94 47.47 -11.07
N SER A 16 17.73 47.69 -9.78
CA SER A 16 17.68 49.02 -9.17
C SER A 16 18.43 49.00 -7.86
N ASP A 17 19.42 49.87 -7.79
CA ASP A 17 20.24 50.17 -6.67
C ASP A 17 19.44 50.54 -5.40
N ASP A 18 19.99 50.18 -4.28
CA ASP A 18 20.09 50.82 -2.99
C ASP A 18 19.50 50.13 -1.75
N THR A 19 20.41 49.88 -0.81
CA THR A 19 20.17 49.62 0.61
C THR A 19 19.33 48.39 0.96
N ALA A 20 19.80 47.26 0.50
CA ALA A 20 19.28 46.00 0.96
C ALA A 20 20.14 45.47 2.11
N GLY A 21 19.52 45.31 3.26
CA GLY A 21 19.95 44.24 4.13
C GLY A 21 19.94 42.96 3.28
N THR A 22 21.09 42.35 3.10
CA THR A 22 21.25 41.07 2.43
C THR A 22 20.38 40.07 3.19
N GLU A 23 19.15 39.79 2.70
CA GLU A 23 18.43 38.64 3.17
C GLU A 23 19.32 37.42 2.91
N LYS A 24 19.87 36.87 3.99
CA LYS A 24 20.61 35.63 3.91
C LYS A 24 19.69 34.59 3.36
N LYS A 25 19.90 34.20 2.10
CA LYS A 25 19.16 33.07 1.50
C LYS A 25 19.43 31.84 2.34
N GLN A 26 18.39 31.36 2.99
CA GLN A 26 18.45 30.14 3.82
C GLN A 26 18.81 28.94 2.95
N ALA A 27 19.71 28.09 3.46
CA ALA A 27 20.02 26.84 2.80
C ALA A 27 18.81 25.87 2.87
N MET A 28 18.49 25.23 1.76
CA MET A 28 17.35 24.35 1.61
C MET A 28 17.84 22.97 1.18
N LEU A 29 17.41 21.92 1.89
CA LEU A 29 17.61 20.56 1.48
C LEU A 29 16.45 20.12 0.58
N THR A 30 16.77 19.57 -0.58
CA THR A 30 15.77 19.13 -1.57
C THR A 30 15.57 17.64 -1.47
N VAL A 31 14.34 17.21 -1.24
CA VAL A 31 13.91 15.79 -1.22
C VAL A 31 12.90 15.60 -2.33
N TYR A 32 13.12 14.60 -3.17
CA TYR A 32 12.14 14.15 -4.15
C TYR A 32 11.46 12.89 -3.62
N VAL A 33 10.13 12.94 -3.53
CA VAL A 33 9.30 11.83 -3.07
C VAL A 33 8.40 11.40 -4.23
N TYR A 34 8.24 10.12 -4.43
CA TYR A 34 7.28 9.59 -5.39
C TYR A 34 6.56 8.37 -4.84
N SER A 35 5.32 8.21 -5.26
CA SER A 35 4.56 6.98 -5.10
C SER A 35 4.52 6.31 -6.47
N PRO A 36 5.07 5.12 -6.65
CA PRO A 36 4.93 4.42 -7.90
C PRO A 36 3.49 3.95 -8.01
N GLU A 37 2.71 4.72 -8.72
CA GLU A 37 1.36 4.34 -9.05
C GLU A 37 1.29 3.81 -10.47
N HIS A 38 0.30 2.95 -10.68
CA HIS A 38 -0.15 2.59 -11.99
C HIS A 38 -0.43 3.85 -12.81
N PRO A 39 0.04 3.90 -14.07
CA PRO A 39 -0.45 4.91 -14.98
C PRO A 39 -1.96 4.75 -15.02
N PHE A 40 -2.66 5.71 -14.46
CA PHE A 40 -4.08 5.78 -14.42
C PHE A 40 -4.67 5.57 -15.80
N LEU A 41 -5.43 4.54 -15.96
CA LEU A 41 -6.54 4.60 -16.88
C LEU A 41 -7.58 5.50 -16.26
N ILE A 42 -7.59 6.78 -16.66
CA ILE A 42 -8.70 7.67 -16.42
C ILE A 42 -9.91 7.04 -17.12
N ARG A 43 -10.66 6.22 -16.41
CA ARG A 43 -11.98 5.80 -16.85
C ARG A 43 -12.96 6.88 -16.43
N SER A 44 -13.23 7.78 -17.35
CA SER A 44 -14.18 8.88 -17.19
C SER A 44 -15.65 8.47 -17.15
N ASP A 45 -16.02 7.20 -17.24
CA ASP A 45 -17.40 6.84 -17.55
C ASP A 45 -18.00 5.63 -16.83
N VAL A 46 -17.67 5.37 -15.56
CA VAL A 46 -18.47 4.39 -14.80
C VAL A 46 -18.82 4.95 -13.44
N GLY A 47 -20.10 5.17 -13.22
CA GLY A 47 -20.70 5.78 -12.03
C GLY A 47 -20.68 4.92 -10.76
N ASN A 48 -19.67 4.11 -10.56
CA ASN A 48 -19.32 3.50 -9.28
C ASN A 48 -17.84 3.68 -9.07
N VAL A 49 -17.50 4.59 -8.19
CA VAL A 49 -16.12 4.84 -7.75
C VAL A 49 -15.67 3.59 -6.99
N ASN A 50 -14.95 2.72 -7.66
CA ASN A 50 -14.32 1.57 -7.02
C ASN A 50 -13.24 2.04 -6.06
N ALA A 51 -13.08 1.31 -4.97
CA ALA A 51 -12.15 1.56 -3.86
C ALA A 51 -10.68 1.79 -4.28
N SER A 52 -10.31 1.49 -5.52
CA SER A 52 -8.95 1.68 -6.07
C SER A 52 -8.47 3.14 -6.08
N PHE A 53 -9.37 4.11 -6.21
CA PHE A 53 -8.99 5.53 -6.19
C PHE A 53 -8.55 6.00 -4.81
N ASP A 54 -9.21 5.49 -3.76
CA ASP A 54 -8.87 5.85 -2.39
C ASP A 54 -7.58 5.20 -1.92
N GLU A 55 -7.18 4.09 -2.52
CA GLU A 55 -5.96 3.36 -2.17
C GLU A 55 -4.68 4.13 -2.49
N SER A 56 -4.72 5.03 -3.46
CA SER A 56 -3.59 5.87 -3.87
C SER A 56 -3.58 7.24 -3.21
N LYS A 57 -4.65 7.58 -2.53
CA LYS A 57 -4.83 8.89 -1.89
C LYS A 57 -3.73 9.17 -0.88
N ILE A 58 -3.09 10.32 -1.03
CA ILE A 58 -2.12 10.84 -0.06
C ILE A 58 -2.65 12.19 0.44
N THR A 59 -2.94 12.29 1.73
CA THR A 59 -3.53 13.48 2.35
C THR A 59 -2.55 14.26 3.20
N ARG A 60 -1.52 13.59 3.71
CA ARG A 60 -0.48 14.17 4.57
C ARG A 60 0.84 13.48 4.32
N LEU A 61 1.92 14.25 4.34
CA LEU A 61 3.28 13.75 4.21
C LEU A 61 4.14 14.32 5.33
N GLN A 62 4.92 13.45 5.95
CA GLN A 62 5.89 13.81 6.96
C GLN A 62 7.28 13.35 6.52
N ILE A 63 8.29 14.20 6.64
CA ILE A 63 9.68 13.92 6.27
C ILE A 63 10.57 14.27 7.45
N TRP A 64 11.36 13.29 7.91
CA TRP A 64 12.41 13.49 8.91
C TRP A 64 13.77 13.27 8.26
N ILE A 65 14.71 14.12 8.58
CA ILE A 65 16.10 14.04 8.13
C ILE A 65 17.00 14.07 9.34
N PHE A 66 17.84 13.07 9.49
CA PHE A 66 18.79 12.92 10.58
C PHE A 66 20.20 12.77 10.04
N GLU A 67 21.22 13.29 10.74
CA GLU A 67 22.61 12.96 10.45
C GLU A 67 22.85 11.46 10.70
N ASN A 68 23.40 10.79 9.70
CA ASN A 68 23.59 9.33 9.79
C ASN A 68 24.51 8.93 10.96
N GLY A 69 25.62 9.63 11.16
CA GLY A 69 26.61 9.31 12.18
C GLY A 69 26.19 9.63 13.63
N THR A 70 25.51 10.75 13.83
CA THR A 70 25.13 11.25 15.17
C THR A 70 23.69 10.90 15.54
N GLY A 71 22.83 10.71 14.55
CA GLY A 71 21.38 10.59 14.75
C GLY A 71 20.69 11.92 15.10
N ASN A 72 21.40 13.03 15.06
CA ASN A 72 20.83 14.35 15.31
C ASN A 72 19.85 14.73 14.22
N LYS A 73 18.70 15.29 14.60
CA LYS A 73 17.73 15.77 13.64
C LYS A 73 18.24 17.01 12.92
N VAL A 74 18.27 16.94 11.60
CA VAL A 74 18.67 18.02 10.70
C VAL A 74 17.47 18.87 10.31
N ALA A 75 16.37 18.22 9.95
CA ALA A 75 15.17 18.90 9.47
C ALA A 75 13.92 18.02 9.63
N TYR A 76 12.76 18.67 9.59
CA TYR A 76 11.44 18.05 9.59
C TYR A 76 10.50 18.84 8.71
N LEU A 77 9.64 18.14 8.00
CA LEU A 77 8.54 18.71 7.23
C LEU A 77 7.26 17.92 7.53
N ASP A 78 6.17 18.64 7.74
CA ASP A 78 4.81 18.08 7.80
C ASP A 78 3.95 18.92 6.86
N THR A 79 3.32 18.30 5.88
CA THR A 79 2.58 19.01 4.84
C THR A 79 1.36 18.24 4.35
N GLN A 80 0.35 18.99 3.93
CA GLN A 80 -0.82 18.50 3.22
C GLN A 80 -0.76 18.85 1.71
N GLU A 81 0.34 19.42 1.25
CA GLU A 81 0.58 19.69 -0.17
C GLU A 81 1.06 18.42 -0.89
N THR A 82 0.12 17.52 -1.16
CA THR A 82 0.38 16.16 -1.63
C THR A 82 -0.30 15.84 -2.97
N SER A 83 -0.89 16.84 -3.64
CA SER A 83 -1.69 16.64 -4.85
C SER A 83 -0.96 15.91 -5.98
N LEU A 84 0.33 16.19 -6.18
CA LEU A 84 1.13 15.53 -7.21
C LEU A 84 1.41 14.06 -6.86
N LEU A 85 1.60 13.75 -5.60
CA LEU A 85 1.80 12.37 -5.15
C LEU A 85 0.56 11.51 -5.34
N SER A 86 -0.61 12.09 -5.11
CA SER A 86 -1.90 11.39 -5.24
C SER A 86 -2.27 11.03 -6.68
N VAL A 87 -1.62 11.64 -7.67
CA VAL A 87 -1.81 11.33 -9.10
C VAL A 87 -0.64 10.51 -9.69
N GLY A 88 0.19 9.91 -8.83
CA GLY A 88 1.31 9.08 -9.28
C GLY A 88 2.52 9.85 -9.81
N GLU A 89 2.52 11.18 -9.68
CA GLU A 89 3.65 12.03 -10.00
C GLU A 89 4.54 12.21 -8.77
N GLY A 90 5.83 12.41 -8.99
CA GLY A 90 6.75 12.75 -7.91
C GLY A 90 6.64 14.22 -7.53
N ALA A 91 6.88 14.52 -6.27
CA ALA A 91 6.90 15.87 -5.73
C ALA A 91 8.26 16.23 -5.13
N VAL A 92 8.66 17.49 -5.31
CA VAL A 92 9.92 18.03 -4.78
C VAL A 92 9.60 18.88 -3.56
N TYR A 93 10.21 18.53 -2.44
CA TYR A 93 10.08 19.28 -1.18
C TYR A 93 11.39 19.97 -0.84
N GLN A 94 11.32 21.27 -0.52
CA GLN A 94 12.45 22.06 -0.07
C GLN A 94 12.33 22.30 1.43
N ILE A 95 13.29 21.80 2.20
CA ILE A 95 13.24 21.79 3.66
C ILE A 95 14.39 22.66 4.18
N PRO A 96 14.12 23.70 5.01
CA PRO A 96 15.14 24.57 5.55
C PRO A 96 16.14 23.82 6.41
N VAL A 97 17.42 24.12 6.25
CA VAL A 97 18.51 23.57 7.08
C VAL A 97 19.40 24.66 7.63
N SER A 98 20.19 24.35 8.66
CA SER A 98 21.14 25.30 9.26
C SER A 98 22.34 25.58 8.36
N ASP A 99 22.93 26.77 8.49
CA ASP A 99 24.16 27.14 7.79
C ASP A 99 25.32 26.19 8.12
N GLU A 100 25.36 25.66 9.35
CA GLU A 100 26.35 24.68 9.77
C GLU A 100 26.23 23.37 9.03
N PHE A 101 25.02 22.82 8.96
CA PHE A 101 24.73 21.63 8.18
C PHE A 101 25.08 21.83 6.70
N ALA A 102 24.72 22.99 6.13
CA ALA A 102 25.00 23.32 4.74
C ALA A 102 26.51 23.37 4.42
N ARG A 103 27.34 23.74 5.39
CA ARG A 103 28.82 23.71 5.27
C ARG A 103 29.40 22.32 5.39
N ASN A 104 28.92 21.55 6.36
CA ASN A 104 29.49 20.23 6.70
C ASN A 104 29.01 19.11 5.79
N LYS A 105 27.79 19.22 5.29
CA LYS A 105 27.14 18.25 4.38
C LYS A 105 27.34 16.78 4.79
N PRO A 106 27.03 16.42 6.04
CA PRO A 106 27.17 15.04 6.48
C PRO A 106 26.19 14.14 5.74
N ASP A 107 26.50 12.84 5.67
CA ASP A 107 25.52 11.86 5.21
C ASP A 107 24.28 11.87 6.10
N VAL A 108 23.12 11.64 5.50
CA VAL A 108 21.83 11.70 6.20
C VAL A 108 21.03 10.42 6.02
N ASP A 109 20.18 10.18 7.02
CA ASP A 109 19.06 9.24 6.91
C ASP A 109 17.79 10.06 6.67
N VAL A 110 17.00 9.62 5.70
CA VAL A 110 15.74 10.26 5.33
C VAL A 110 14.61 9.26 5.56
N PHE A 111 13.62 9.65 6.34
CA PHE A 111 12.41 8.88 6.57
C PHE A 111 11.22 9.68 6.08
N VAL A 112 10.36 9.02 5.32
CA VAL A 112 9.15 9.62 4.77
C VAL A 112 7.97 8.74 5.14
N MET A 113 6.94 9.35 5.70
CA MET A 113 5.69 8.67 6.02
C MET A 113 4.53 9.48 5.47
N ALA A 114 3.55 8.79 4.90
CA ALA A 114 2.32 9.39 4.39
C ALA A 114 1.10 8.71 5.01
N ASN A 115 0.03 9.49 5.18
CA ASN A 115 -1.25 9.02 5.69
C ASN A 115 -1.18 8.39 7.09
N ILE A 116 -0.23 8.82 7.90
CA ILE A 116 -0.20 8.42 9.30
C ILE A 116 -1.27 9.24 10.03
N PRO A 117 -2.17 8.61 10.80
CA PRO A 117 -3.19 9.32 11.56
C PRO A 117 -2.58 10.32 12.55
N SER A 118 -3.37 11.29 12.99
CA SER A 118 -2.87 12.38 13.85
C SER A 118 -2.31 11.92 15.18
N ASP A 119 -2.78 10.77 15.68
CA ASP A 119 -2.28 10.12 16.89
C ASP A 119 -1.04 9.26 16.65
N GLY A 120 -0.54 9.19 15.40
CA GLY A 120 0.64 8.41 15.03
C GLY A 120 0.52 6.91 15.25
N PHE A 121 -0.70 6.36 15.32
CA PHE A 121 -0.98 5.01 15.83
C PHE A 121 -0.52 4.82 17.29
N GLY A 122 -0.47 5.89 18.08
CA GLY A 122 0.07 5.87 19.44
C GLY A 122 1.58 6.16 19.53
N ASN A 123 2.25 6.32 18.39
CA ASN A 123 3.67 6.70 18.35
C ASN A 123 3.83 8.23 18.40
N THR A 124 4.95 8.71 18.92
CA THR A 124 5.34 10.11 18.76
C THR A 124 5.91 10.30 17.36
N LEU A 125 5.15 10.94 16.46
CA LEU A 125 5.53 11.18 15.07
C LEU A 125 5.32 12.64 14.69
N ASP A 126 6.23 13.50 15.20
CA ASP A 126 6.17 14.96 15.02
C ASP A 126 7.58 15.59 14.89
N ALA A 127 7.62 16.91 15.00
CA ALA A 127 8.86 17.67 14.94
C ALA A 127 9.83 17.37 16.10
N THR A 128 9.38 16.76 17.19
CA THR A 128 10.23 16.43 18.34
C THR A 128 10.79 15.02 18.29
N SER A 129 10.25 14.15 17.43
CA SER A 129 10.63 12.74 17.31
C SER A 129 12.13 12.56 17.09
N THR A 130 12.70 11.61 17.81
CA THR A 130 14.06 11.14 17.60
C THR A 130 14.14 10.18 16.43
N ARG A 131 15.36 9.93 15.94
CA ARG A 131 15.60 8.94 14.88
C ARG A 131 15.10 7.54 15.27
N GLU A 132 15.30 7.14 16.53
CA GLU A 132 14.88 5.83 17.00
C GLU A 132 13.36 5.70 17.09
N GLU A 133 12.66 6.71 17.59
CA GLU A 133 11.18 6.72 17.61
C GLU A 133 10.59 6.60 16.21
N VAL A 134 11.15 7.32 15.22
CA VAL A 134 10.69 7.21 13.82
C VAL A 134 10.97 5.81 13.24
N ARG A 135 12.13 5.21 13.57
CA ARG A 135 12.50 3.88 13.06
C ARG A 135 11.74 2.74 13.70
N THR A 136 11.32 2.90 14.95
CA THR A 136 10.63 1.86 15.73
C THR A 136 9.12 2.08 15.79
N ALA A 137 8.62 3.13 15.14
CA ALA A 137 7.18 3.36 15.03
C ALA A 137 6.48 2.17 14.37
N ASP A 138 5.36 1.76 14.94
CA ASP A 138 4.63 0.57 14.54
C ASP A 138 3.13 0.84 14.30
N ILE A 139 2.49 -0.11 13.65
CA ILE A 139 1.05 -0.21 13.53
C ILE A 139 0.59 -1.22 14.58
N PRO A 140 -0.08 -0.79 15.67
CA PRO A 140 -0.46 -1.67 16.77
C PRO A 140 -1.62 -2.61 16.41
N GLU A 141 -1.95 -3.54 17.31
CA GLU A 141 -2.94 -4.61 17.11
C GLU A 141 -4.32 -4.10 16.63
N GLY A 142 -4.76 -2.95 17.10
CA GLY A 142 -6.09 -2.39 16.77
C GLY A 142 -6.27 -1.91 15.33
N HIS A 143 -5.20 -1.89 14.51
CA HIS A 143 -5.21 -1.36 13.14
C HIS A 143 -4.70 -2.40 12.15
N PHE A 144 -5.38 -2.56 11.03
CA PHE A 144 -4.98 -3.46 9.93
C PHE A 144 -4.65 -4.90 10.38
N GLY A 145 -5.31 -5.39 11.42
CA GLY A 145 -5.09 -6.70 12.00
C GLY A 145 -6.34 -7.57 11.99
N LEU A 146 -6.20 -8.81 12.43
CA LEU A 146 -7.32 -9.76 12.47
C LEU A 146 -8.33 -9.48 13.60
N SER A 147 -7.95 -8.70 14.61
CA SER A 147 -8.89 -8.30 15.68
C SER A 147 -9.93 -7.28 15.21
N SER A 148 -9.53 -6.44 14.24
CA SER A 148 -10.39 -5.42 13.63
C SER A 148 -9.99 -5.30 12.16
N PRO A 149 -10.49 -6.21 11.29
CA PRO A 149 -10.15 -6.19 9.88
C PRO A 149 -10.61 -4.90 9.20
N THR A 150 -9.67 -4.21 8.55
CA THR A 150 -9.96 -2.97 7.83
C THR A 150 -10.42 -3.31 6.42
N LYS A 151 -11.65 -2.92 6.07
CA LYS A 151 -12.28 -3.19 4.77
C LYS A 151 -12.39 -1.97 3.86
N VAL A 152 -12.32 -0.80 4.46
CA VAL A 152 -12.44 0.48 3.76
C VAL A 152 -11.16 1.25 3.95
N VAL A 153 -10.69 1.90 2.90
CA VAL A 153 -9.55 2.82 3.00
C VAL A 153 -9.90 3.91 4.01
N PRO A 154 -9.07 4.15 5.02
CA PRO A 154 -9.29 5.25 5.95
C PRO A 154 -9.39 6.61 5.25
N ASP A 155 -10.06 7.57 5.87
CA ASP A 155 -10.20 8.92 5.30
C ASP A 155 -8.86 9.59 5.04
N GLU A 156 -7.86 9.29 5.86
CA GLU A 156 -6.48 9.73 5.70
C GLU A 156 -5.77 9.04 4.51
N GLY A 157 -6.28 7.93 4.03
CA GLY A 157 -5.63 7.03 3.08
C GLY A 157 -4.91 5.86 3.76
N LEU A 158 -4.34 4.95 2.98
CA LEU A 158 -3.53 3.86 3.50
C LEU A 158 -2.16 4.38 3.96
N PRO A 159 -1.62 3.91 5.10
CA PRO A 159 -0.28 4.30 5.54
C PRO A 159 0.77 3.88 4.52
N MET A 160 1.64 4.80 4.15
CA MET A 160 2.76 4.57 3.23
C MET A 160 4.05 5.05 3.85
N THR A 161 5.14 4.37 3.57
CA THR A 161 6.45 4.70 4.11
C THR A 161 7.56 4.54 3.09
N GLY A 162 8.64 5.29 3.28
CA GLY A 162 9.87 5.14 2.52
C GLY A 162 11.03 5.66 3.36
N ALA A 163 12.22 5.09 3.14
CA ALA A 163 13.39 5.56 3.85
C ALA A 163 14.67 5.34 3.04
N LEU A 164 15.64 6.21 3.25
CA LEU A 164 16.98 6.12 2.69
C LEU A 164 17.99 6.29 3.82
N THR A 165 19.05 5.49 3.81
CA THR A 165 20.07 5.52 4.85
C THR A 165 21.42 5.92 4.26
N ALA A 166 22.19 6.71 5.01
CA ALA A 166 23.54 7.16 4.64
C ALA A 166 23.59 7.81 3.24
N GLN A 167 22.63 8.72 2.99
CA GLN A 167 22.57 9.44 1.72
C GLN A 167 23.52 10.63 1.74
N PRO A 168 24.43 10.76 0.75
CA PRO A 168 25.32 11.89 0.65
C PRO A 168 24.53 13.16 0.31
N VAL A 169 24.87 14.27 0.97
CA VAL A 169 24.36 15.60 0.65
C VAL A 169 25.31 16.29 -0.30
N VAL A 170 24.81 16.69 -1.47
CA VAL A 170 25.59 17.33 -2.54
C VAL A 170 24.99 18.67 -2.95
N GLY A 171 25.79 19.52 -3.58
CA GLY A 171 25.38 20.82 -4.09
C GLY A 171 25.96 21.98 -3.26
N ASP A 172 25.70 23.19 -3.74
CA ASP A 172 26.14 24.43 -3.12
C ASP A 172 24.98 25.09 -2.35
N ALA A 173 25.30 25.71 -1.20
CA ALA A 173 24.33 26.55 -0.53
C ALA A 173 23.91 27.72 -1.46
N PRO A 174 22.64 28.12 -1.45
CA PRO A 174 21.60 27.79 -0.49
C PRO A 174 20.77 26.53 -0.82
N VAL A 175 20.99 25.89 -1.94
CA VAL A 175 20.21 24.71 -2.35
C VAL A 175 21.10 23.47 -2.29
N LEU A 176 20.77 22.56 -1.39
CA LEU A 176 21.39 21.26 -1.25
C LEU A 176 20.47 20.18 -1.82
N ARG A 177 21.06 19.05 -2.19
CA ARG A 177 20.30 17.88 -2.68
C ARG A 177 20.75 16.64 -1.92
N ILE A 178 19.83 15.72 -1.70
CA ILE A 178 20.16 14.40 -1.20
C ILE A 178 20.41 13.50 -2.40
N GLY A 179 21.59 12.88 -2.43
CA GLY A 179 22.02 12.02 -3.54
C GLY A 179 23.17 12.62 -4.34
N THR A 180 23.61 11.89 -5.39
CA THR A 180 24.63 12.37 -6.32
C THR A 180 24.00 13.25 -7.40
N LEU A 181 24.78 14.10 -8.05
CA LEU A 181 24.31 14.98 -9.13
C LEU A 181 23.66 14.24 -10.31
N THR A 182 23.99 12.96 -10.48
CA THR A 182 23.44 12.09 -11.52
C THR A 182 22.19 11.32 -11.10
N ASN A 183 22.03 11.08 -9.79
CA ASN A 183 20.87 10.40 -9.22
C ASN A 183 20.40 11.21 -8.00
N ILE A 184 19.38 12.03 -8.20
CA ILE A 184 18.69 12.64 -7.06
C ILE A 184 18.15 11.47 -6.24
N ALA A 185 18.53 11.39 -4.98
CA ALA A 185 18.00 10.36 -4.09
C ALA A 185 16.50 10.53 -3.99
N THR A 186 15.82 9.57 -4.51
CA THR A 186 14.37 9.57 -4.66
C THR A 186 13.81 8.65 -3.61
N VAL A 187 12.98 9.16 -2.72
CA VAL A 187 12.29 8.34 -1.74
C VAL A 187 11.02 7.79 -2.36
N GLN A 188 10.96 6.49 -2.51
CA GLN A 188 9.77 5.78 -2.94
C GLN A 188 8.89 5.51 -1.73
N LEU A 189 7.61 5.89 -1.83
CA LEU A 189 6.60 5.49 -0.87
C LEU A 189 6.02 4.13 -1.27
N VAL A 190 5.89 3.25 -0.30
CA VAL A 190 5.19 1.97 -0.44
C VAL A 190 4.17 1.83 0.67
N ARG A 191 3.03 1.21 0.37
CA ARG A 191 1.99 0.97 1.38
C ARG A 191 2.51 0.04 2.47
N ALA A 192 2.27 0.39 3.72
CA ALA A 192 2.69 -0.40 4.87
C ALA A 192 1.76 -1.60 5.17
N VAL A 193 0.83 -1.89 4.27
CA VAL A 193 -0.15 -2.96 4.38
C VAL A 193 -0.26 -3.75 3.08
N SER A 194 -0.81 -4.96 3.16
CA SER A 194 -1.19 -5.81 2.03
C SER A 194 -2.70 -5.87 1.90
N LYS A 195 -3.20 -6.12 0.69
CA LYS A 195 -4.61 -6.29 0.38
C LYS A 195 -4.92 -7.76 0.08
N VAL A 196 -6.00 -8.27 0.64
CA VAL A 196 -6.55 -9.58 0.27
C VAL A 196 -8.00 -9.45 -0.16
N ARG A 197 -8.33 -10.09 -1.26
CA ARG A 197 -9.68 -10.15 -1.84
C ARG A 197 -10.09 -11.61 -1.98
N PHE A 198 -11.34 -11.93 -1.60
CA PHE A 198 -11.94 -13.23 -1.83
C PHE A 198 -13.03 -13.05 -2.88
N VAL A 199 -12.87 -13.72 -4.03
CA VAL A 199 -13.79 -13.59 -5.15
C VAL A 199 -14.43 -14.94 -5.40
N PHE A 200 -15.75 -14.95 -5.55
CA PHE A 200 -16.54 -16.15 -5.69
C PHE A 200 -17.40 -16.13 -6.95
N ALA A 201 -17.48 -17.27 -7.60
CA ALA A 201 -18.40 -17.50 -8.70
C ALA A 201 -19.32 -18.71 -8.42
N ASN A 202 -20.54 -18.61 -8.91
CA ASN A 202 -21.49 -19.72 -8.95
C ASN A 202 -21.87 -20.00 -10.42
N THR A 203 -21.93 -21.25 -10.81
CA THR A 203 -22.17 -21.61 -12.22
C THR A 203 -23.64 -21.71 -12.49
N LYS A 204 -24.06 -21.21 -13.65
CA LYS A 204 -25.35 -21.48 -14.23
C LYS A 204 -25.49 -22.98 -14.50
N SER A 205 -26.59 -23.56 -14.04
CA SER A 205 -26.88 -24.96 -14.33
C SER A 205 -26.99 -25.21 -15.84
N THR A 206 -26.28 -26.21 -16.34
CA THR A 206 -26.35 -26.64 -17.75
C THR A 206 -27.68 -27.34 -18.07
N THR A 207 -28.47 -27.68 -17.06
CA THR A 207 -29.76 -28.37 -17.20
C THR A 207 -30.96 -27.42 -17.27
N GLY A 208 -30.73 -26.10 -17.20
CA GLY A 208 -31.79 -25.08 -17.20
C GLY A 208 -32.42 -24.81 -15.83
N ASP A 209 -32.07 -25.57 -14.83
CA ASP A 209 -32.43 -25.27 -13.43
C ASP A 209 -31.49 -24.20 -12.89
N SER A 210 -31.98 -23.34 -12.01
CA SER A 210 -31.13 -22.39 -11.32
C SER A 210 -30.05 -23.11 -10.50
N ALA A 211 -28.83 -22.59 -10.53
CA ALA A 211 -27.79 -23.10 -9.66
C ALA A 211 -28.22 -23.02 -8.18
N PRO A 212 -27.90 -24.01 -7.37
CA PRO A 212 -28.22 -23.91 -5.94
C PRO A 212 -27.46 -22.71 -5.36
N PRO A 213 -28.09 -21.95 -4.45
CA PRO A 213 -27.44 -20.79 -3.85
C PRO A 213 -26.19 -21.22 -3.07
N LEU A 214 -25.11 -20.49 -3.29
CA LEU A 214 -23.85 -20.62 -2.56
C LEU A 214 -23.80 -19.55 -1.49
N TYR A 215 -23.61 -19.94 -0.24
CA TYR A 215 -23.50 -19.03 0.91
C TYR A 215 -22.12 -19.15 1.52
N ILE A 216 -21.37 -18.07 1.56
CA ILE A 216 -20.13 -17.99 2.33
C ILE A 216 -20.49 -17.62 3.77
N LYS A 217 -20.13 -18.48 4.72
CA LYS A 217 -20.49 -18.32 6.14
C LYS A 217 -19.39 -17.67 6.96
N GLU A 218 -18.15 -18.02 6.66
CA GLU A 218 -17.01 -17.51 7.41
C GLU A 218 -15.74 -17.68 6.59
N ILE A 219 -14.83 -16.73 6.72
CA ILE A 219 -13.46 -16.80 6.23
C ILE A 219 -12.56 -16.58 7.42
N THR A 220 -11.73 -17.57 7.73
CA THR A 220 -10.80 -17.50 8.87
C THR A 220 -9.36 -17.59 8.40
N MET A 221 -8.46 -16.92 9.14
CA MET A 221 -7.03 -17.08 9.06
C MET A 221 -6.54 -18.01 10.16
N ASP A 222 -5.64 -18.93 9.82
CA ASP A 222 -5.05 -19.85 10.78
C ASP A 222 -4.20 -19.11 11.82
N ALA A 223 -4.02 -19.73 12.98
CA ALA A 223 -3.15 -19.23 14.02
C ALA A 223 -1.70 -19.04 13.53
N ASN A 224 -1.03 -18.06 14.09
CA ASN A 224 0.38 -17.75 13.83
C ASN A 224 0.69 -17.38 12.37
N LYS A 225 -0.24 -16.73 11.68
CA LYS A 225 -0.07 -16.31 10.27
C LYS A 225 0.05 -14.80 10.10
N ILE A 226 -0.69 -14.02 10.83
CA ILE A 226 -0.65 -12.55 10.77
C ILE A 226 -0.09 -12.00 12.09
N PRO A 227 0.81 -11.02 12.05
CA PRO A 227 1.35 -10.41 13.26
C PRO A 227 0.32 -9.46 13.90
N GLN A 228 0.45 -9.30 15.22
CA GLN A 228 -0.39 -8.37 16.01
C GLN A 228 0.04 -6.91 15.78
N GLU A 229 1.32 -6.69 15.60
CA GLU A 229 1.93 -5.38 15.35
C GLU A 229 2.89 -5.46 14.16
N GLU A 230 3.18 -4.35 13.51
CA GLU A 230 4.10 -4.29 12.37
C GLU A 230 4.79 -2.92 12.33
N TYR A 231 6.07 -2.89 12.03
CA TYR A 231 6.81 -1.64 11.89
C TYR A 231 6.33 -0.84 10.67
N LEU A 232 6.16 0.46 10.85
CA LEU A 232 5.88 1.37 9.74
C LEU A 232 7.02 1.36 8.73
N ILE A 233 8.25 1.44 9.21
CA ILE A 233 9.46 1.32 8.40
C ILE A 233 10.09 -0.03 8.71
N PRO A 234 10.21 -0.95 7.72
CA PRO A 234 10.81 -2.26 7.95
C PRO A 234 12.21 -2.13 8.52
N PRO A 235 12.53 -2.80 9.65
CA PRO A 235 13.87 -2.80 10.20
C PRO A 235 14.82 -3.63 9.34
N ARG A 236 16.12 -3.31 9.34
CA ARG A 236 17.15 -4.06 8.60
C ARG A 236 17.26 -5.53 8.98
N THR A 237 16.99 -5.83 10.23
CA THR A 237 16.99 -7.20 10.76
C THR A 237 15.56 -7.56 11.04
N ALA A 238 15.11 -8.71 10.52
CA ALA A 238 13.75 -9.18 10.77
C ALA A 238 13.45 -9.21 12.27
N PRO A 239 12.45 -8.46 12.74
CA PRO A 239 12.10 -8.43 14.14
C PRO A 239 11.40 -9.71 14.56
N THR A 240 11.44 -10.01 15.85
CA THR A 240 10.57 -11.04 16.42
C THR A 240 9.23 -10.40 16.71
N LEU A 241 8.27 -10.60 15.81
CA LEU A 241 6.91 -10.10 15.97
C LEU A 241 6.02 -11.06 16.77
N ALA A 242 5.08 -10.52 17.52
CA ALA A 242 4.01 -11.28 18.14
C ALA A 242 2.94 -11.62 17.08
N TYR A 243 2.52 -12.88 17.03
CA TYR A 243 1.49 -13.37 16.12
C TYR A 243 0.20 -13.71 16.86
N TYR A 244 -0.94 -13.64 16.17
CA TYR A 244 -2.19 -14.15 16.72
C TYR A 244 -2.09 -15.65 16.96
N THR A 245 -2.22 -16.09 18.21
CA THR A 245 -2.05 -17.49 18.61
C THR A 245 -3.26 -18.36 18.36
N ALA A 246 -4.41 -17.78 17.99
CA ALA A 246 -5.64 -18.47 17.65
C ALA A 246 -6.11 -18.13 16.23
N GLU A 247 -6.89 -19.03 15.65
CA GLU A 247 -7.64 -18.77 14.41
C GLU A 247 -8.52 -17.52 14.58
N LYS A 248 -8.57 -16.66 13.58
CA LYS A 248 -9.33 -15.41 13.59
C LYS A 248 -10.18 -15.28 12.34
N ALA A 249 -11.43 -14.88 12.52
CA ALA A 249 -12.33 -14.59 11.42
C ALA A 249 -11.98 -13.23 10.77
N LEU A 250 -11.80 -13.23 9.46
CA LEU A 250 -11.81 -12.02 8.62
C LEU A 250 -13.25 -11.64 8.26
N PHE A 251 -14.06 -12.64 7.96
CA PHE A 251 -15.46 -12.50 7.61
C PHE A 251 -16.30 -13.48 8.40
N SER A 252 -17.49 -13.05 8.84
CA SER A 252 -18.49 -13.90 9.45
C SER A 252 -19.89 -13.43 9.08
N ALA A 253 -20.66 -14.27 8.41
CA ALA A 253 -22.06 -13.99 8.03
C ALA A 253 -23.01 -13.86 9.24
N ALA A 254 -22.57 -14.25 10.44
CA ALA A 254 -23.33 -14.00 11.66
C ALA A 254 -23.36 -12.51 12.04
N ASN A 255 -22.32 -11.77 11.66
CA ASN A 255 -22.15 -10.34 11.91
C ASN A 255 -22.39 -9.49 10.65
N GLU A 256 -22.43 -10.12 9.48
CA GLU A 256 -22.51 -9.48 8.18
C GLU A 256 -23.50 -10.26 7.30
N THR A 257 -24.39 -9.57 6.62
CA THR A 257 -25.44 -10.18 5.78
C THR A 257 -24.97 -10.60 4.40
N GLU A 258 -23.67 -10.62 4.16
CA GLU A 258 -23.11 -10.98 2.86
C GLU A 258 -23.17 -12.50 2.63
N TYR A 259 -23.86 -12.86 1.58
CA TYR A 259 -23.89 -14.20 1.02
C TYR A 259 -23.68 -14.11 -0.49
N VAL A 260 -23.05 -15.11 -1.03
CA VAL A 260 -22.95 -15.23 -2.49
C VAL A 260 -24.32 -15.63 -2.99
N THR A 261 -25.13 -14.66 -3.42
CA THR A 261 -26.29 -14.96 -4.25
C THR A 261 -25.82 -15.60 -5.53
N ALA A 262 -26.64 -16.42 -6.13
CA ALA A 262 -26.36 -17.03 -7.43
C ALA A 262 -26.20 -15.96 -8.54
N ALA A 263 -25.09 -15.24 -8.51
CA ALA A 263 -24.57 -14.59 -9.69
C ALA A 263 -24.14 -15.74 -10.62
N GLU A 264 -25.00 -16.10 -11.55
CA GLU A 264 -24.76 -17.24 -12.42
C GLU A 264 -23.83 -16.81 -13.54
N THR A 265 -22.59 -17.25 -13.49
CA THR A 265 -21.68 -17.10 -14.63
C THR A 265 -21.74 -18.36 -15.51
N GLU A 266 -21.76 -18.18 -16.83
CA GLU A 266 -21.81 -19.30 -17.77
C GLU A 266 -20.52 -20.14 -17.73
N ASN A 267 -19.39 -19.51 -17.44
CA ASN A 267 -18.09 -20.19 -17.40
C ASN A 267 -17.18 -19.62 -16.31
N PRO A 268 -17.26 -20.13 -15.08
CA PRO A 268 -16.43 -19.64 -13.97
C PRO A 268 -14.94 -19.94 -14.14
N THR A 269 -14.55 -20.86 -15.03
CA THR A 269 -13.14 -21.15 -15.30
C THR A 269 -12.44 -20.06 -16.10
N LEU A 270 -13.17 -19.13 -16.72
CA LEU A 270 -12.60 -17.97 -17.39
C LEU A 270 -11.88 -17.03 -16.43
N PHE A 271 -12.22 -17.07 -15.14
CA PHE A 271 -11.63 -16.22 -14.11
C PHE A 271 -10.46 -16.88 -13.37
N ILE A 272 -10.00 -18.04 -13.84
CA ILE A 272 -8.77 -18.63 -13.36
C ILE A 272 -7.60 -17.86 -13.97
N PHE A 273 -6.67 -17.42 -13.12
CA PHE A 273 -5.45 -16.77 -13.61
C PHE A 273 -4.68 -17.72 -14.55
N GLY A 274 -4.54 -17.32 -15.81
CA GLY A 274 -3.94 -18.12 -16.88
C GLY A 274 -2.61 -17.57 -17.40
N GLY A 275 -1.96 -16.65 -16.64
CA GLY A 275 -0.69 -16.03 -17.04
C GLY A 275 -0.86 -14.72 -17.82
N GLN A 276 -2.08 -14.13 -17.87
CA GLN A 276 -2.30 -12.77 -18.35
C GLN A 276 -1.57 -11.76 -17.46
N GLU A 277 -1.40 -10.55 -17.97
CA GLU A 277 -0.83 -9.46 -17.17
C GLU A 277 -1.68 -9.21 -15.92
N ALA A 278 -1.02 -8.89 -14.83
CA ALA A 278 -1.63 -8.76 -13.52
C ALA A 278 -2.78 -7.75 -13.47
N GLN A 279 -2.61 -6.61 -14.15
CA GLN A 279 -3.64 -5.57 -14.21
C GLN A 279 -4.83 -6.01 -15.03
N GLU A 280 -4.61 -6.68 -16.14
CA GLU A 280 -5.68 -7.22 -16.98
C GLU A 280 -6.54 -8.23 -16.22
N TYR A 281 -5.92 -9.00 -15.33
CA TYR A 281 -6.65 -9.95 -14.49
C TYR A 281 -7.50 -9.25 -13.42
N GLU A 282 -6.97 -8.24 -12.74
CA GLU A 282 -7.77 -7.45 -11.79
C GLU A 282 -8.92 -6.72 -12.49
N ASP A 283 -8.66 -6.09 -13.63
CA ASP A 283 -9.68 -5.40 -14.42
C ASP A 283 -10.80 -6.34 -14.88
N LEU A 284 -10.43 -7.56 -15.30
CA LEU A 284 -11.39 -8.60 -15.65
C LEU A 284 -12.30 -8.94 -14.47
N LEU A 285 -11.72 -9.20 -13.31
CA LEU A 285 -12.52 -9.52 -12.12
C LEU A 285 -13.43 -8.37 -11.72
N ASP A 286 -12.91 -7.13 -11.71
CA ASP A 286 -13.66 -5.94 -11.33
C ASP A 286 -14.83 -5.67 -12.31
N GLU A 287 -14.62 -5.87 -13.60
CA GLU A 287 -15.68 -5.77 -14.59
C GLU A 287 -16.84 -6.75 -14.29
N HIS A 288 -16.53 -8.00 -13.96
CA HIS A 288 -17.54 -9.04 -13.72
C HIS A 288 -18.15 -8.93 -12.30
N ILE A 289 -17.42 -8.42 -11.32
CA ILE A 289 -17.98 -8.06 -10.02
C ILE A 289 -19.00 -6.92 -10.18
N ASN A 290 -18.68 -5.90 -10.98
CA ASN A 290 -19.58 -4.77 -11.25
C ASN A 290 -20.83 -5.20 -12.05
N LYS A 291 -20.75 -6.21 -12.87
CA LYS A 291 -21.90 -6.81 -13.56
C LYS A 291 -22.75 -7.71 -12.65
N GLY A 292 -22.30 -7.97 -11.43
CA GLY A 292 -22.97 -8.90 -10.51
C GLY A 292 -22.80 -10.37 -10.88
N GLU A 293 -21.84 -10.71 -11.74
CA GLU A 293 -21.53 -12.08 -12.14
C GLU A 293 -20.54 -12.77 -11.20
N LEU A 294 -19.78 -11.98 -10.45
CA LEU A 294 -18.91 -12.42 -9.39
C LEU A 294 -19.26 -11.71 -8.07
N THR A 295 -19.01 -12.37 -6.97
CA THR A 295 -19.17 -11.78 -5.63
C THR A 295 -17.83 -11.64 -4.96
N GLN A 296 -17.55 -10.44 -4.42
CA GLN A 296 -16.35 -10.18 -3.65
C GLN A 296 -16.67 -10.03 -2.16
N ILE A 297 -15.85 -10.65 -1.33
CA ILE A 297 -15.77 -10.41 0.11
C ILE A 297 -14.42 -9.76 0.40
N GLY A 298 -14.41 -8.63 1.10
CA GLY A 298 -13.29 -7.71 1.22
C GLY A 298 -13.39 -6.57 0.18
N PRO A 299 -12.30 -5.82 -0.12
CA PRO A 299 -10.94 -6.13 0.29
C PRO A 299 -10.71 -6.05 1.80
N TYR A 300 -9.67 -6.72 2.29
CA TYR A 300 -9.13 -6.55 3.62
C TYR A 300 -7.72 -6.04 3.53
N TYR A 301 -7.41 -4.98 4.29
CA TYR A 301 -6.06 -4.44 4.41
C TYR A 301 -5.45 -4.98 5.70
N LEU A 302 -4.34 -5.69 5.57
CA LEU A 302 -3.71 -6.43 6.67
C LEU A 302 -2.21 -6.12 6.72
N LYS A 303 -1.63 -6.27 7.90
CA LYS A 303 -0.18 -6.24 8.11
C LYS A 303 0.51 -7.33 7.29
N GLU A 304 1.73 -7.06 6.84
CA GLU A 304 2.53 -8.08 6.16
C GLU A 304 2.87 -9.26 7.08
N SER A 305 3.25 -10.37 6.49
CA SER A 305 3.71 -11.55 7.23
C SER A 305 4.89 -12.19 6.52
N ASP A 306 5.88 -12.60 7.29
CA ASP A 306 6.99 -13.43 6.84
C ASP A 306 6.64 -14.93 6.78
N ARG A 307 5.38 -15.28 7.16
CA ARG A 307 4.90 -16.65 7.22
C ARG A 307 3.94 -16.96 6.09
N GLN A 308 3.93 -18.21 5.69
CA GLN A 308 2.95 -18.71 4.74
C GLN A 308 1.53 -18.49 5.26
N LEU A 309 0.75 -17.67 4.56
CA LEU A 309 -0.64 -17.38 4.91
C LEU A 309 -1.52 -18.60 4.61
N SER A 310 -2.41 -18.94 5.52
CA SER A 310 -3.40 -20.00 5.33
C SER A 310 -4.66 -19.75 6.14
N GLY A 311 -5.73 -20.41 5.73
CA GLY A 311 -7.01 -20.27 6.38
C GLY A 311 -8.06 -21.20 5.80
N LYS A 312 -9.32 -20.92 6.14
CA LYS A 312 -10.47 -21.73 5.72
C LYS A 312 -11.65 -20.87 5.31
N ILE A 313 -12.38 -21.36 4.34
CA ILE A 313 -13.67 -20.80 3.92
C ILE A 313 -14.75 -21.80 4.29
N ARG A 314 -15.65 -21.40 5.20
CA ARG A 314 -16.85 -22.17 5.56
C ARG A 314 -17.99 -21.73 4.68
N TYR A 315 -18.69 -22.66 4.09
CA TYR A 315 -19.75 -22.37 3.13
C TYR A 315 -20.89 -23.38 3.19
N GLN A 316 -22.01 -23.01 2.57
CA GLN A 316 -23.16 -23.87 2.37
C GLN A 316 -23.55 -23.84 0.88
N ILE A 317 -23.99 -24.97 0.40
CA ILE A 317 -24.63 -25.08 -0.91
C ILE A 317 -26.10 -25.42 -0.63
N ASP A 318 -26.99 -24.57 -1.13
CA ASP A 318 -28.39 -24.59 -0.74
C ASP A 318 -28.52 -24.42 0.79
N SER A 319 -29.17 -25.31 1.50
CA SER A 319 -29.26 -25.30 2.96
C SER A 319 -28.25 -26.22 3.67
N ASN A 320 -27.35 -26.85 2.90
CA ASN A 320 -26.44 -27.86 3.42
C ASN A 320 -25.04 -27.30 3.69
N SER A 321 -24.60 -27.32 4.94
CA SER A 321 -23.22 -27.03 5.31
C SER A 321 -22.28 -28.07 4.70
N LYS A 322 -21.15 -27.59 4.19
CA LYS A 322 -20.10 -28.41 3.58
C LYS A 322 -18.84 -28.39 4.44
N GLU A 323 -17.94 -29.33 4.21
CA GLU A 323 -16.61 -29.30 4.81
C GLU A 323 -15.90 -27.99 4.41
N PRO A 324 -15.24 -27.31 5.35
CA PRO A 324 -14.52 -26.08 5.07
C PRO A 324 -13.47 -26.27 3.99
N MET A 325 -13.40 -25.36 3.04
CA MET A 325 -12.35 -25.33 2.04
C MET A 325 -11.13 -24.62 2.63
N ALA A 326 -9.99 -25.32 2.69
CA ALA A 326 -8.73 -24.72 3.09
C ALA A 326 -8.10 -23.97 1.93
N PHE A 327 -7.50 -22.81 2.20
CA PHE A 327 -6.63 -22.10 1.28
C PHE A 327 -5.25 -21.89 1.92
N ARG A 328 -4.22 -21.84 1.09
CA ARG A 328 -2.84 -21.69 1.53
C ARG A 328 -2.01 -21.02 0.44
N MET A 329 -1.19 -20.06 0.84
CA MET A 329 -0.16 -19.47 -0.02
C MET A 329 0.94 -20.49 -0.28
N GLU A 330 1.58 -20.40 -1.42
CA GLU A 330 2.60 -21.39 -1.79
C GLU A 330 3.88 -21.23 -0.98
N HIS A 331 4.30 -20.00 -0.72
CA HIS A 331 5.59 -19.70 -0.10
C HIS A 331 5.48 -18.82 1.15
N GLU A 332 6.39 -19.03 2.09
CA GLU A 332 6.58 -18.12 3.22
C GLU A 332 7.14 -16.78 2.72
N GLY A 333 6.72 -15.70 3.38
CA GLY A 333 7.14 -14.35 3.03
C GLY A 333 6.45 -13.76 1.80
N ASP A 334 5.49 -14.46 1.21
CA ASP A 334 4.75 -13.93 0.07
C ASP A 334 3.73 -12.84 0.47
N PHE A 335 3.23 -12.85 1.71
CA PHE A 335 2.27 -11.84 2.20
C PHE A 335 3.02 -10.58 2.66
N ARG A 336 3.68 -9.93 1.73
CA ARG A 336 4.42 -8.70 1.96
C ARG A 336 3.54 -7.48 1.83
N ARG A 337 3.93 -6.39 2.50
CA ARG A 337 3.30 -5.08 2.31
C ARG A 337 3.31 -4.69 0.83
N ASN A 338 2.36 -3.84 0.45
CA ASN A 338 2.24 -3.35 -0.92
C ASN A 338 1.94 -4.44 -1.97
N HIS A 339 1.34 -5.57 -1.55
CA HIS A 339 0.88 -6.64 -2.44
C HIS A 339 -0.63 -6.80 -2.40
N THR A 340 -1.22 -7.19 -3.52
CA THR A 340 -2.61 -7.62 -3.62
C THR A 340 -2.67 -9.14 -3.74
N TRP A 341 -3.54 -9.74 -2.93
CA TRP A 341 -3.85 -11.16 -2.94
C TRP A 341 -5.27 -11.38 -3.39
N ILE A 342 -5.48 -12.28 -4.33
CA ILE A 342 -6.79 -12.66 -4.81
C ILE A 342 -6.96 -14.16 -4.62
N VAL A 343 -7.91 -14.52 -3.76
CA VAL A 343 -8.35 -15.90 -3.53
C VAL A 343 -9.62 -16.10 -4.34
N TYR A 344 -9.50 -16.77 -5.49
CA TYR A 344 -10.65 -17.05 -6.34
C TYR A 344 -11.15 -18.47 -6.10
N ALA A 345 -12.45 -18.59 -5.79
CA ALA A 345 -13.13 -19.86 -5.58
C ALA A 345 -14.46 -19.91 -6.35
N TYR A 346 -14.79 -21.05 -6.89
CA TYR A 346 -15.97 -21.19 -7.74
C TYR A 346 -16.69 -22.53 -7.53
N TYR A 347 -18.00 -22.52 -7.76
CA TYR A 347 -18.84 -23.68 -7.70
C TYR A 347 -19.33 -24.05 -9.10
N VAL A 348 -19.10 -25.30 -9.53
CA VAL A 348 -19.48 -25.83 -10.86
C VAL A 348 -20.45 -27.02 -10.75
N GLY A 349 -21.11 -27.16 -9.62
CA GLY A 349 -21.94 -28.34 -9.32
C GLY A 349 -21.18 -29.38 -8.49
N GLY A 350 -21.90 -30.37 -8.00
CA GLY A 350 -21.37 -31.39 -7.10
C GLY A 350 -21.41 -30.95 -5.63
N ASN A 351 -20.43 -31.41 -4.85
CA ASN A 351 -20.47 -31.21 -3.38
C ASN A 351 -19.45 -30.21 -2.85
N TYR A 352 -18.60 -29.65 -3.70
CA TYR A 352 -17.45 -28.88 -3.25
C TYR A 352 -17.29 -27.56 -4.01
N LEU A 353 -16.89 -26.53 -3.29
CA LEU A 353 -16.34 -25.33 -3.86
C LEU A 353 -14.92 -25.63 -4.34
N GLN A 354 -14.59 -25.21 -5.55
CA GLN A 354 -13.25 -25.38 -6.10
C GLN A 354 -12.44 -24.12 -5.86
N LEU A 355 -11.23 -24.29 -5.31
CA LEU A 355 -10.25 -23.22 -5.18
C LEU A 355 -9.41 -23.16 -6.45
N SER A 356 -9.39 -22.01 -7.08
CA SER A 356 -8.40 -21.69 -8.10
C SER A 356 -7.06 -21.33 -7.43
N ALA A 357 -6.02 -21.20 -8.21
CA ALA A 357 -4.76 -20.70 -7.73
C ALA A 357 -4.94 -19.33 -7.05
N ILE A 358 -4.23 -19.11 -5.94
CA ILE A 358 -4.16 -17.79 -5.32
C ILE A 358 -3.24 -16.94 -6.18
N TYR A 359 -3.74 -15.79 -6.61
CA TYR A 359 -2.97 -14.84 -7.38
C TYR A 359 -2.37 -13.78 -6.48
N VAL A 360 -1.10 -13.46 -6.70
CA VAL A 360 -0.37 -12.43 -5.98
C VAL A 360 0.21 -11.44 -6.96
N LYS A 361 0.03 -10.17 -6.66
CA LYS A 361 0.56 -9.06 -7.43
C LYS A 361 1.22 -8.05 -6.51
N ASP A 362 2.40 -7.59 -6.89
CA ASP A 362 2.94 -6.35 -6.35
C ASP A 362 1.99 -5.20 -6.73
N TRP A 363 1.57 -4.42 -5.75
CA TRP A 363 0.59 -3.35 -5.93
C TRP A 363 1.08 -2.24 -6.88
N ASN A 364 2.39 -2.16 -7.09
CA ASN A 364 3.05 -1.10 -7.85
C ASN A 364 3.66 -1.55 -9.19
N THR A 365 3.49 -2.77 -9.65
CA THR A 365 4.19 -3.18 -10.87
C THR A 365 3.50 -2.76 -12.15
N THR A 366 4.09 -1.75 -12.78
CA THR A 366 4.29 -1.75 -14.22
C THR A 366 5.68 -2.33 -14.49
N ASN A 367 5.79 -3.62 -14.77
CA ASN A 367 6.94 -4.29 -15.43
C ASN A 367 8.38 -3.81 -15.13
N THR A 368 8.71 -3.38 -13.92
CA THR A 368 10.11 -3.17 -13.56
C THR A 368 10.54 -4.21 -12.54
N LYS A 369 11.48 -5.05 -12.94
CA LYS A 369 12.14 -6.08 -12.13
C LYS A 369 12.97 -5.52 -10.97
N ASN A 370 12.53 -4.48 -10.30
CA ASN A 370 13.22 -3.91 -9.15
C ASN A 370 12.50 -4.28 -7.87
N HIS A 371 12.67 -5.56 -7.47
CA HIS A 371 12.28 -6.04 -6.15
C HIS A 371 13.17 -5.51 -5.01
N ASP A 372 14.11 -4.62 -5.28
CA ASP A 372 15.12 -4.16 -4.34
C ASP A 372 14.79 -2.82 -3.68
N VAL A 373 13.50 -2.52 -3.48
CA VAL A 373 13.08 -1.31 -2.74
C VAL A 373 13.54 -1.34 -1.27
N TYR A 374 13.93 -2.49 -0.77
CA TYR A 374 14.37 -2.70 0.61
C TYR A 374 15.84 -3.13 0.71
N ASN A 375 16.73 -2.69 -0.17
CA ASN A 375 18.16 -2.77 0.07
C ASN A 375 18.53 -1.72 1.14
N TRP A 376 18.17 -2.04 2.37
CA TRP A 376 18.54 -1.29 3.57
C TRP A 376 19.93 -1.67 4.05
#